data_7755fb63f1785ca67c6bf87ef2454869
#
_entry.id   7755fb63f1785ca67c6bf87ef2454869
#
_cell.length_a   1.000
_cell.length_b   1.000
_cell.length_c   1.000
_cell.angle_alpha   90.00
_cell.angle_beta   90.00
_cell.angle_gamma   90.00
#
_symmetry.space_group_name_H-M   'P 1'
#
loop_
_entity.id
_entity.type
_entity.pdbx_description
1 polymer ?
#
loop_
_entity_poly.entity_id
_entity_poly.type
_entity_poly.pdbx_seq_one_letter_code
_entity_poly.pdbx_strand_id
1 'polypeptide(L)'
;IKECSVLDALQSPLFMAYKRNQPFSNNMLRPCPVLDNPGAISKMVAETGAYSTEMQHPESANELYDKTIGAAKAWKVKADELFDRDKFIAKHVKDENMYNFEKSDDEREFQEFEKTEA
;
A
#
# COMPACT_ATOMS: atom_id res chain seq x y z
N ILE A 1 -10.47 -21.36 -2.89
CA ILE A 1 -10.81 -22.29 -4.00
C ILE A 1 -11.95 -23.23 -3.61
N LYS A 2 -12.04 -23.61 -2.34
CA LYS A 2 -13.17 -24.42 -1.87
C LYS A 2 -14.47 -23.65 -1.65
N GLU A 3 -14.35 -22.33 -1.43
CA GLU A 3 -15.47 -21.45 -1.08
C GLU A 3 -15.93 -20.59 -2.25
N CYS A 4 -15.04 -20.30 -3.20
CA CYS A 4 -15.33 -19.46 -4.36
C CYS A 4 -14.41 -19.81 -5.54
N SER A 5 -14.75 -19.30 -6.73
CA SER A 5 -13.87 -19.40 -7.90
C SER A 5 -12.67 -18.47 -7.79
N VAL A 6 -11.65 -18.68 -8.63
CA VAL A 6 -10.50 -17.76 -8.74
C VAL A 6 -10.95 -16.37 -9.17
N LEU A 7 -11.92 -16.28 -10.08
CA LEU A 7 -12.46 -15.00 -10.53
C LEU A 7 -13.17 -14.26 -9.39
N ASP A 8 -13.97 -14.96 -8.57
CA ASP A 8 -14.61 -14.36 -7.40
C ASP A 8 -13.59 -13.85 -6.39
N ALA A 9 -12.52 -14.60 -6.17
CA ALA A 9 -11.41 -14.17 -5.29
C ALA A 9 -10.71 -12.91 -5.80
N LEU A 10 -10.46 -12.80 -7.10
CA LEU A 10 -9.88 -11.62 -7.73
C LEU A 10 -10.80 -10.38 -7.67
N GLN A 11 -12.09 -10.59 -7.49
CA GLN A 11 -13.10 -9.53 -7.36
C GLN A 11 -13.52 -9.30 -5.91
N SER A 12 -12.87 -9.95 -4.94
CA SER A 12 -13.17 -9.74 -3.52
C SER A 12 -12.92 -8.29 -3.09
N PRO A 13 -13.65 -7.80 -2.08
CA PRO A 13 -13.50 -6.39 -1.64
C PRO A 13 -12.07 -5.99 -1.33
N LEU A 14 -11.31 -6.82 -0.61
CA LEU A 14 -9.92 -6.53 -0.27
C LEU A 14 -9.03 -6.48 -1.51
N PHE A 15 -9.17 -7.44 -2.40
CA PHE A 15 -8.38 -7.49 -3.63
C PHE A 15 -8.64 -6.28 -4.53
N MET A 16 -9.90 -5.86 -4.62
CA MET A 16 -10.30 -4.68 -5.38
C MET A 16 -9.81 -3.38 -4.71
N ALA A 17 -9.83 -3.30 -3.39
CA ALA A 17 -9.25 -2.19 -2.64
C ALA A 17 -7.74 -2.10 -2.90
N TYR A 18 -7.04 -3.21 -2.85
CA TYR A 18 -5.61 -3.28 -3.17
C TYR A 18 -5.32 -2.75 -4.58
N LYS A 19 -6.11 -3.17 -5.56
CA LYS A 19 -5.97 -2.73 -6.95
C LYS A 19 -6.21 -1.22 -7.11
N ARG A 20 -7.25 -0.68 -6.47
CA ARG A 20 -7.59 0.76 -6.56
C ARG A 20 -6.53 1.66 -5.93
N ASN A 21 -5.89 1.19 -4.87
CA ASN A 21 -4.97 2.00 -4.09
C ASN A 21 -3.50 1.91 -4.55
N GLN A 22 -3.23 1.20 -5.62
CA GLN A 22 -1.89 1.21 -6.22
C GLN A 22 -1.68 2.45 -7.11
N PRO A 23 -0.48 3.02 -7.11
CA PRO A 23 0.66 2.70 -6.26
C PRO A 23 0.50 3.24 -4.83
N PHE A 24 0.97 2.49 -3.84
CA PHE A 24 0.89 2.90 -2.42
C PHE A 24 1.89 4.02 -2.06
N SER A 25 2.84 4.29 -2.91
CA SER A 25 3.79 5.38 -2.76
C SER A 25 4.28 5.86 -4.13
N ASN A 26 4.54 7.16 -4.25
CA ASN A 26 5.22 7.73 -5.41
C ASN A 26 6.70 7.34 -5.51
N ASN A 27 7.27 6.81 -4.44
CA ASN A 27 8.64 6.35 -4.41
C ASN A 27 8.69 4.84 -4.69
N MET A 28 9.29 4.46 -5.81
CA MET A 28 9.40 3.06 -6.23
C MET A 28 10.24 2.19 -5.28
N LEU A 29 11.00 2.79 -4.37
CA LEU A 29 11.73 2.09 -3.31
C LEU A 29 10.84 1.77 -2.10
N ARG A 30 9.58 2.21 -2.12
CA ARG A 30 8.58 2.00 -1.06
C ARG A 30 7.28 1.39 -1.59
N PRO A 31 7.31 0.26 -2.29
CA PRO A 31 6.13 -0.27 -2.97
C PRO A 31 5.17 -1.07 -2.09
N CYS A 32 5.62 -1.55 -0.95
CA CYS A 32 4.88 -2.53 -0.15
C CYS A 32 3.83 -1.85 0.75
N PRO A 33 2.55 -2.28 0.71
CA PRO A 33 1.50 -1.73 1.58
C PRO A 33 1.57 -2.24 3.02
N VAL A 34 2.49 -3.14 3.34
CA VAL A 34 2.67 -3.69 4.68
C VAL A 34 3.94 -3.16 5.33
N LEU A 35 5.08 -3.34 4.67
CA LEU A 35 6.39 -2.99 5.23
C LEU A 35 6.76 -1.52 5.04
N ASP A 36 6.41 -0.95 3.89
CA ASP A 36 6.79 0.42 3.54
C ASP A 36 5.70 1.44 3.84
N ASN A 37 4.45 1.02 3.74
CA ASN A 37 3.26 1.86 3.90
C ASN A 37 2.21 1.14 4.77
N PRO A 38 2.52 0.87 6.04
CA PRO A 38 1.64 0.02 6.88
C PRO A 38 0.26 0.62 7.13
N GLY A 39 0.08 1.94 7.02
CA GLY A 39 -1.22 2.59 7.08
C GLY A 39 -2.15 2.17 5.94
N ALA A 40 -1.61 1.85 4.77
CA ALA A 40 -2.39 1.42 3.62
C ALA A 40 -3.14 0.10 3.88
N ILE A 41 -2.47 -0.92 4.41
CA ILE A 41 -3.13 -2.19 4.72
C ILE A 41 -4.16 -2.04 5.84
N SER A 42 -3.87 -1.26 6.88
CA SER A 42 -4.80 -1.00 7.97
C SER A 42 -6.09 -0.35 7.47
N LYS A 43 -5.97 0.64 6.59
CA LYS A 43 -7.12 1.32 5.98
C LYS A 43 -7.94 0.37 5.11
N MET A 44 -7.30 -0.38 4.22
CA MET A 44 -8.00 -1.33 3.35
C MET A 44 -8.74 -2.42 4.14
N VAL A 45 -8.15 -2.91 5.22
CA VAL A 45 -8.80 -3.89 6.11
C VAL A 45 -10.01 -3.28 6.81
N ALA A 46 -9.90 -2.06 7.31
CA ALA A 46 -11.02 -1.35 7.94
C ALA A 46 -12.19 -1.13 6.97
N GLU A 47 -11.91 -0.76 5.73
CA GLU A 47 -12.93 -0.52 4.69
C GLU A 47 -13.63 -1.78 4.23
N THR A 48 -12.93 -2.89 4.16
CA THR A 48 -13.44 -4.13 3.54
C THR A 48 -13.90 -5.18 4.55
N GLY A 49 -13.62 -5.00 5.83
CA GLY A 49 -13.93 -5.99 6.87
C GLY A 49 -13.08 -7.26 6.77
N ALA A 50 -11.95 -7.21 6.04
CA ALA A 50 -11.05 -8.35 5.93
C ALA A 50 -10.46 -8.72 7.29
N TYR A 51 -10.11 -9.98 7.45
CA TYR A 51 -9.55 -10.51 8.69
C TYR A 51 -8.42 -11.50 8.41
N SER A 52 -7.57 -11.72 9.42
CA SER A 52 -6.49 -12.69 9.32
C SER A 52 -7.02 -14.11 9.17
N THR A 53 -6.41 -14.87 8.29
CA THR A 53 -6.66 -16.31 8.12
C THR A 53 -5.73 -17.18 8.96
N GLU A 54 -4.87 -16.58 9.77
CA GLU A 54 -4.03 -17.29 10.73
C GLU A 54 -4.90 -17.97 11.80
N MET A 55 -4.71 -19.27 11.96
CA MET A 55 -5.60 -20.08 12.80
C MET A 55 -5.21 -20.08 14.28
N GLN A 56 -3.92 -19.93 14.60
CA GLN A 56 -3.42 -20.07 15.97
C GLN A 56 -3.30 -18.73 16.70
N HIS A 57 -2.74 -17.73 16.04
CA HIS A 57 -2.48 -16.42 16.62
C HIS A 57 -2.85 -15.32 15.62
N PRO A 58 -4.16 -15.15 15.32
CA PRO A 58 -4.58 -14.15 14.34
C PRO A 58 -4.18 -12.75 14.79
N GLU A 59 -3.45 -12.07 13.94
CA GLU A 59 -2.95 -10.73 14.16
C GLU A 59 -3.85 -9.72 13.43
N SER A 60 -4.23 -8.65 14.12
CA SER A 60 -4.97 -7.56 13.48
C SER A 60 -4.06 -6.72 12.58
N ALA A 61 -4.66 -5.98 11.64
CA ALA A 61 -3.91 -5.04 10.81
C ALA A 61 -3.25 -3.94 11.66
N ASN A 62 -3.87 -3.53 12.75
CA ASN A 62 -3.30 -2.54 13.68
C ASN A 62 -2.09 -3.07 14.45
N GLU A 63 -2.13 -4.32 14.89
CA GLU A 63 -0.95 -4.97 15.49
C GLU A 63 0.21 -5.06 14.51
N LEU A 64 -0.08 -5.41 13.26
CA LEU A 64 0.92 -5.43 12.19
C LEU A 64 1.48 -4.03 11.92
N TYR A 65 0.63 -3.02 11.89
CA TYR A 65 1.03 -1.62 11.77
C TYR A 65 2.01 -1.22 12.88
N ASP A 66 1.69 -1.50 14.12
CA ASP A 66 2.54 -1.16 15.27
C ASP A 66 3.93 -1.81 15.19
N LYS A 67 3.99 -3.02 14.66
CA LYS A 67 5.27 -3.73 14.45
C LYS A 67 6.12 -3.16 13.31
N THR A 68 5.51 -2.60 12.28
CA THR A 68 6.18 -2.22 11.03
C THR A 68 6.42 -0.73 10.89
N ILE A 69 5.66 0.12 11.59
CA ILE A 69 5.69 1.57 11.38
C ILE A 69 7.07 2.21 11.66
N GLY A 70 7.78 1.72 12.68
CA GLY A 70 9.11 2.25 13.02
C GLY A 70 10.11 2.05 11.87
N ALA A 71 10.16 0.84 11.33
CA ALA A 71 11.00 0.50 10.19
C ALA A 71 10.57 1.25 8.92
N ALA A 72 9.26 1.37 8.69
CA ALA A 72 8.72 2.11 7.54
C ALA A 72 9.12 3.59 7.56
N LYS A 73 9.06 4.25 8.69
CA LYS A 73 9.48 5.64 8.86
C LYS A 73 10.99 5.82 8.66
N ALA A 74 11.80 4.93 9.20
CA ALA A 74 13.24 4.97 9.03
C ALA A 74 13.62 4.77 7.55
N TRP A 75 13.02 3.80 6.90
CA TRP A 75 13.25 3.53 5.47
C TRP A 75 12.76 4.67 4.58
N LYS A 76 11.63 5.31 4.92
CA LYS A 76 11.10 6.45 4.17
C LYS A 76 12.14 7.54 3.97
N VAL A 77 12.81 7.95 5.03
CA VAL A 77 13.85 8.99 4.97
C VAL A 77 14.94 8.60 3.98
N LYS A 78 15.44 7.38 4.08
CA LYS A 78 16.52 6.89 3.22
C LYS A 78 16.08 6.68 1.77
N ALA A 79 14.90 6.13 1.58
CA ALA A 79 14.34 5.91 0.25
C ALA A 79 14.10 7.22 -0.49
N ASP A 80 13.59 8.24 0.19
CA ASP A 80 13.33 9.55 -0.40
C ASP A 80 14.64 10.30 -0.76
N GLU A 81 15.71 10.07 -0.02
CA GLU A 81 17.04 10.58 -0.40
C GLU A 81 17.60 9.93 -1.67
N LEU A 82 17.33 8.63 -1.86
CA LEU A 82 17.90 7.84 -2.94
C LEU A 82 17.09 7.93 -4.24
N PHE A 83 15.81 8.21 -4.16
CA PHE A 83 14.89 8.20 -5.30
C PHE A 83 14.48 9.59 -5.74
N ASP A 84 14.89 9.94 -6.97
CA ASP A 84 14.40 11.12 -7.68
C ASP A 84 13.37 10.67 -8.71
N ARG A 85 12.09 10.89 -8.41
CA ARG A 85 10.96 10.48 -9.25
C ARG A 85 11.01 11.11 -10.63
N ASP A 86 11.29 12.39 -10.72
CA ASP A 86 11.24 13.13 -11.99
C ASP A 86 12.34 12.66 -12.94
N LYS A 87 13.53 12.42 -12.41
CA LYS A 87 14.61 11.82 -13.19
C LYS A 87 14.31 10.40 -13.62
N PHE A 88 13.67 9.62 -12.74
CA PHE A 88 13.27 8.26 -13.08
C PHE A 88 12.25 8.25 -14.22
N ILE A 89 11.21 9.07 -14.13
CA ILE A 89 10.17 9.19 -15.17
C ILE A 89 10.78 9.64 -16.48
N ALA A 90 11.58 10.69 -16.49
CA ALA A 90 12.22 11.19 -17.70
C ALA A 90 13.10 10.15 -18.40
N LYS A 91 13.72 9.25 -17.63
CA LYS A 91 14.62 8.22 -18.14
C LYS A 91 13.91 6.95 -18.62
N HIS A 92 12.87 6.52 -17.93
CA HIS A 92 12.30 5.16 -18.08
C HIS A 92 10.88 5.13 -18.63
N VAL A 93 10.11 6.19 -18.47
CA VAL A 93 8.71 6.24 -18.92
C VAL A 93 8.63 6.97 -20.25
N LYS A 94 8.43 6.20 -21.31
CA LYS A 94 8.27 6.73 -22.68
C LYS A 94 6.82 7.03 -23.04
N ASP A 95 5.88 6.48 -22.31
CA ASP A 95 4.44 6.62 -22.51
C ASP A 95 3.77 7.04 -21.21
N GLU A 96 3.30 8.28 -21.17
CA GLU A 96 2.62 8.85 -20.00
C GLU A 96 1.32 8.12 -19.64
N ASN A 97 0.75 7.38 -20.58
CA ASN A 97 -0.47 6.61 -20.34
C ASN A 97 -0.23 5.25 -19.69
N MET A 98 1.00 4.77 -19.63
CA MET A 98 1.32 3.46 -19.09
C MET A 98 1.41 3.45 -17.57
N TYR A 99 1.81 4.57 -16.96
CA TYR A 99 1.86 4.73 -15.51
C TYR A 99 1.31 6.11 -15.12
N ASN A 100 0.15 6.13 -14.55
CA ASN A 100 -0.39 7.37 -13.99
C ASN A 100 0.27 7.61 -12.62
N PHE A 101 1.37 8.34 -12.62
CA PHE A 101 2.10 8.72 -11.42
C PHE A 101 1.57 10.02 -10.76
N GLU A 102 0.51 10.59 -11.29
CA GLU A 102 -0.16 11.66 -10.56
C GLU A 102 -0.72 11.10 -9.27
N LYS A 103 -0.59 11.89 -8.22
CA LYS A 103 -1.17 11.52 -6.92
C LYS A 103 -2.66 11.31 -7.11
N SER A 104 -3.10 10.08 -7.06
CA SER A 104 -4.52 9.80 -6.92
C SER A 104 -5.02 10.42 -5.61
N ASP A 105 -6.30 10.74 -5.54
CA ASP A 105 -6.89 11.23 -4.30
C ASP A 105 -6.69 10.20 -3.17
N ASP A 106 -6.69 8.92 -3.52
CA ASP A 106 -6.43 7.81 -2.62
C ASP A 106 -5.02 7.82 -2.02
N GLU A 107 -3.99 8.16 -2.80
CA GLU A 107 -2.62 8.26 -2.30
C GLU A 107 -2.45 9.42 -1.31
N ARG A 108 -3.12 10.54 -1.56
CA ARG A 108 -3.17 11.66 -0.62
C ARG A 108 -3.83 11.25 0.70
N GLU A 109 -4.91 10.51 0.61
CA GLU A 109 -5.63 10.00 1.76
C GLU A 109 -4.78 9.05 2.61
N PHE A 110 -4.01 8.15 1.99
CA PHE A 110 -3.06 7.30 2.71
C PHE A 110 -1.95 8.09 3.39
N GLN A 111 -1.42 9.11 2.73
CA GLN A 111 -0.40 9.97 3.33
C GLN A 111 -0.95 10.80 4.51
N GLU A 112 -2.20 11.25 4.44
CA GLU A 112 -2.87 11.92 5.54
C GLU A 112 -3.12 10.96 6.71
N PHE A 113 -3.52 9.74 6.42
CA PHE A 113 -3.69 8.69 7.43
C PHE A 113 -2.37 8.41 8.16
N GLU A 114 -1.26 8.25 7.44
CA GLU A 114 0.07 8.09 8.03
C GLU A 114 0.47 9.26 8.94
N LYS A 115 0.07 10.49 8.59
CA LYS A 115 0.35 11.68 9.40
C LYS A 115 -0.48 11.75 10.68
N THR A 116 -1.74 11.32 10.61
CA THR A 116 -2.63 11.32 11.78
C THR A 116 -2.29 10.22 12.78
N GLU A 117 -1.78 9.08 12.31
CA GLU A 117 -1.32 7.96 13.13
C GLU A 117 0.12 8.14 13.67
N ALA A 118 0.82 9.08 13.15
CA ALA A 118 2.18 9.42 13.60
C ALA A 118 2.15 10.40 14.76
#